data_56fa967b61f6b85324e1f9bb263a44e9
#
_entry.id   56fa967b61f6b85324e1f9bb263a44e9
#
_cell.length_a   1.000
_cell.length_b   1.000
_cell.length_c   1.000
_cell.angle_alpha   90.00
_cell.angle_beta   90.00
_cell.angle_gamma   90.00
#
_symmetry.space_group_name_H-M   'P 1'
#
loop_
_entity.id
_entity.type
_entity.pdbx_description
1 polymer ?
#
loop_
_entity_poly.entity_id
_entity_poly.type
_entity_poly.pdbx_seq_one_letter_code
_entity_poly.pdbx_strand_id
1 'polypeptide(L)'
;IIMSVEIKTETKKESLRRLFTENGLVQEDVYKDKRGFVIITRTGIDKIISNRGIKVSYEPIIMEREWVVLRCVAEMSENQSRVESFGECSSENTMGLAGKFPVAMAEKRAKSRAVLMLTGFYEQGVYGQDEMAD
;
A
#
# COMPACT_ATOMS: atom_id res chain seq x y z
N ILE A 1 21.25 -39.93 4.73
CA ILE A 1 20.53 -39.64 3.48
C ILE A 1 20.14 -38.21 3.46
N ILE A 2 20.75 -37.48 2.58
CA ILE A 2 20.39 -36.08 2.37
C ILE A 2 19.19 -36.06 1.41
N MET A 3 18.05 -35.65 1.92
CA MET A 3 16.91 -35.40 1.06
C MET A 3 17.08 -34.03 0.46
N SER A 4 17.27 -33.97 -0.83
CA SER A 4 17.24 -32.70 -1.53
C SER A 4 15.81 -32.21 -1.57
N VAL A 5 15.54 -31.12 -0.85
CA VAL A 5 14.24 -30.44 -0.95
C VAL A 5 14.33 -29.49 -2.12
N GLU A 6 13.56 -29.78 -3.16
CA GLU A 6 13.42 -28.83 -4.25
C GLU A 6 12.58 -27.66 -3.75
N ILE A 7 13.23 -26.53 -3.54
CA ILE A 7 12.55 -25.28 -3.25
C ILE A 7 12.16 -24.66 -4.58
N LYS A 8 10.89 -24.71 -4.90
CA LYS A 8 10.38 -23.99 -6.07
C LYS A 8 10.30 -22.52 -5.71
N THR A 9 11.16 -21.74 -6.33
CA THR A 9 11.11 -20.28 -6.22
C THR A 9 10.06 -19.75 -7.17
N GLU A 10 9.07 -19.05 -6.65
CA GLU A 10 8.10 -18.33 -7.47
C GLU A 10 8.79 -17.29 -8.33
N THR A 11 8.37 -17.15 -9.58
CA THR A 11 8.77 -16.00 -10.38
C THR A 11 8.03 -14.77 -9.87
N LYS A 12 8.53 -13.59 -10.19
CA LYS A 12 7.87 -12.34 -9.84
C LYS A 12 6.43 -12.30 -10.35
N LYS A 13 6.23 -12.76 -11.57
CA LYS A 13 4.90 -12.81 -12.21
C LYS A 13 3.95 -13.74 -11.46
N GLU A 14 4.41 -14.91 -11.06
CA GLU A 14 3.62 -15.88 -10.28
C GLU A 14 3.28 -15.33 -8.91
N SER A 15 4.25 -14.70 -8.26
CA SER A 15 4.07 -14.08 -6.96
C SER A 15 3.01 -12.97 -7.00
N LEU A 16 3.05 -12.12 -8.03
CA LEU A 16 2.05 -11.06 -8.22
C LEU A 16 0.66 -11.63 -8.48
N ARG A 17 0.54 -12.65 -9.31
CA ARG A 17 -0.76 -13.31 -9.56
C ARG A 17 -1.35 -13.89 -8.28
N ARG A 18 -0.51 -14.54 -7.49
CA ARG A 18 -0.93 -15.09 -6.20
C ARG A 18 -1.44 -13.99 -5.28
N LEU A 19 -0.70 -12.88 -5.17
CA LEU A 19 -1.09 -11.75 -4.34
C LEU A 19 -2.41 -11.11 -4.80
N PHE A 20 -2.60 -10.94 -6.11
CA PHE A 20 -3.85 -10.40 -6.63
C PHE A 20 -5.02 -11.30 -6.27
N THR A 21 -4.88 -12.60 -6.46
CA THR A 21 -5.93 -13.58 -6.16
C THR A 21 -6.23 -13.64 -4.66
N GLU A 22 -5.20 -13.74 -3.82
CA GLU A 22 -5.36 -13.81 -2.36
C GLU A 22 -6.06 -12.59 -1.78
N ASN A 23 -5.87 -11.45 -2.41
CA ASN A 23 -6.43 -10.18 -1.92
C ASN A 23 -7.72 -9.77 -2.65
N GLY A 24 -8.22 -10.62 -3.56
CA GLY A 24 -9.49 -10.39 -4.23
C GLY A 24 -9.48 -9.24 -5.23
N LEU A 25 -8.32 -8.95 -5.81
CA LEU A 25 -8.19 -7.89 -6.79
C LEU A 25 -8.53 -8.38 -8.20
N VAL A 26 -9.16 -7.53 -8.97
CA VAL A 26 -9.49 -7.77 -10.37
C VAL A 26 -8.74 -6.79 -11.25
N GLN A 27 -8.86 -6.96 -12.56
CA GLN A 27 -8.08 -6.19 -13.54
C GLN A 27 -8.28 -4.67 -13.39
N GLU A 28 -9.49 -4.22 -13.08
CA GLU A 28 -9.79 -2.79 -12.92
C GLU A 28 -9.12 -2.16 -11.70
N ASP A 29 -8.64 -2.97 -10.77
CA ASP A 29 -7.99 -2.47 -9.55
C ASP A 29 -6.51 -2.16 -9.75
N VAL A 30 -5.95 -2.52 -10.90
CA VAL A 30 -4.50 -2.49 -11.14
C VAL A 30 -4.21 -1.89 -12.51
N TYR A 31 -3.17 -1.06 -12.59
CA TYR A 31 -2.69 -0.54 -13.87
C TYR A 31 -1.17 -0.35 -13.83
N LYS A 32 -0.56 -0.17 -14.99
CA LYS A 32 0.85 0.22 -15.08
C LYS A 32 0.92 1.71 -15.39
N ASP A 33 1.77 2.43 -14.68
CA ASP A 33 2.02 3.83 -14.97
C ASP A 33 3.01 3.97 -16.15
N LYS A 34 3.31 5.21 -16.54
CA LYS A 34 4.20 5.49 -17.68
C LYS A 34 5.61 4.94 -17.48
N ARG A 35 6.04 4.76 -16.23
CA ARG A 35 7.36 4.22 -15.89
C ARG A 35 7.38 2.69 -15.86
N GLY A 36 6.22 2.06 -15.99
CA GLY A 36 6.07 0.62 -15.94
C GLY A 36 5.87 0.04 -14.54
N PHE A 37 5.65 0.88 -13.54
CA PHE A 37 5.32 0.40 -12.19
C PHE A 37 3.88 -0.10 -12.13
N VAL A 38 3.69 -1.20 -11.41
CA VAL A 38 2.36 -1.73 -11.14
C VAL A 38 1.74 -0.92 -10.02
N ILE A 39 0.56 -0.37 -10.25
CA ILE A 39 -0.13 0.52 -9.33
C ILE A 39 -1.48 -0.09 -8.97
N ILE A 40 -1.79 -0.14 -7.67
CA ILE A 40 -3.11 -0.53 -7.18
C ILE A 40 -3.93 0.73 -6.92
N THR A 41 -5.15 0.76 -7.45
CA THR A 41 -6.05 1.90 -7.29
C THR A 41 -6.47 2.07 -5.84
N ARG A 42 -6.99 3.26 -5.52
CA ARG A 42 -7.57 3.56 -4.21
C ARG A 42 -8.65 2.55 -3.84
N THR A 43 -9.52 2.24 -4.79
CA THR A 43 -10.55 1.21 -4.62
C THR A 43 -9.95 -0.16 -4.33
N GLY A 44 -8.86 -0.50 -5.02
CA GLY A 44 -8.13 -1.76 -4.78
C GLY A 44 -7.57 -1.85 -3.37
N ILE A 45 -7.01 -0.77 -2.85
CA ILE A 45 -6.51 -0.72 -1.46
C ILE A 45 -7.65 -0.98 -0.49
N ASP A 46 -8.79 -0.35 -0.69
CA ASP A 46 -9.96 -0.54 0.19
C ASP A 46 -10.50 -1.98 0.13
N LYS A 47 -10.46 -2.60 -1.05
CA LYS A 47 -10.80 -4.02 -1.19
C LYS A 47 -9.87 -4.93 -0.40
N ILE A 48 -8.57 -4.66 -0.44
CA ILE A 48 -7.59 -5.44 0.33
C ILE A 48 -7.92 -5.36 1.81
N ILE A 49 -8.15 -4.16 2.32
CA ILE A 49 -8.49 -3.92 3.72
C ILE A 49 -9.72 -4.74 4.12
N SER A 50 -10.78 -4.65 3.32
CA SER A 50 -12.02 -5.35 3.56
C SER A 50 -11.87 -6.87 3.49
N ASN A 51 -11.22 -7.36 2.43
CA ASN A 51 -11.09 -8.80 2.17
C ASN A 51 -10.18 -9.50 3.18
N ARG A 52 -9.18 -8.80 3.70
CA ARG A 52 -8.20 -9.38 4.63
C ARG A 52 -8.45 -9.02 6.07
N GLY A 53 -9.52 -8.26 6.37
CA GLY A 53 -9.83 -7.86 7.73
C GLY A 53 -8.70 -7.03 8.36
N ILE A 54 -8.17 -6.08 7.62
CA ILE A 54 -7.07 -5.24 8.09
C ILE A 54 -7.62 -4.09 8.92
N LYS A 55 -7.03 -3.88 10.08
CA LYS A 55 -7.35 -2.77 10.96
C LYS A 55 -6.29 -1.68 10.78
N VAL A 56 -6.73 -0.47 10.49
CA VAL A 56 -5.85 0.67 10.23
C VAL A 56 -6.09 1.75 11.28
N SER A 57 -5.02 2.25 11.85
CA SER A 57 -5.09 3.37 12.80
C SER A 57 -3.99 4.39 12.49
N TYR A 58 -4.19 5.61 12.95
CA TYR A 58 -3.31 6.74 12.63
C TYR A 58 -2.90 7.51 13.85
N GLU A 59 -1.68 8.05 13.82
CA GLU A 59 -1.17 8.96 14.82
C GLU A 59 -0.56 10.18 14.12
N PRO A 60 -1.00 11.40 14.47
CA PRO A 60 -0.40 12.59 13.89
C PRO A 60 1.00 12.80 14.45
N ILE A 61 1.95 12.99 13.55
CA ILE A 61 3.35 13.29 13.90
C ILE A 61 3.63 14.78 13.68
N ILE A 62 3.23 15.29 12.51
CA ILE A 62 3.35 16.71 12.17
C ILE A 62 2.01 17.18 11.63
N MET A 63 1.47 18.24 12.18
CA MET A 63 0.18 18.80 11.78
C MET A 63 0.32 20.31 11.58
N GLU A 64 0.97 20.69 10.50
CA GLU A 64 1.12 22.08 10.11
C GLU A 64 0.29 22.36 8.85
N ARG A 65 0.05 23.62 8.58
CA ARG A 65 -0.81 24.01 7.45
C ARG A 65 -0.33 23.47 6.11
N GLU A 66 0.99 23.46 5.88
CA GLU A 66 1.59 23.04 4.62
C GLU A 66 2.43 21.78 4.76
N TRP A 67 2.37 21.13 5.91
CA TRP A 67 3.15 19.93 6.15
C TRP A 67 2.44 19.04 7.15
N VAL A 68 1.98 17.91 6.69
CA VAL A 68 1.29 16.90 7.51
C VAL A 68 2.01 15.57 7.35
N VAL A 69 2.35 14.97 8.48
CA VAL A 69 2.90 13.62 8.53
C VAL A 69 2.05 12.81 9.49
N LEU A 70 1.54 11.69 8.99
CA LEU A 70 0.76 10.73 9.79
C LEU A 70 1.48 9.40 9.85
N ARG A 71 1.53 8.81 11.02
CA ARG A 71 1.94 7.42 11.20
C ARG A 71 0.71 6.55 11.06
N CYS A 72 0.82 5.50 10.27
CA CYS A 72 -0.25 4.54 10.08
C CYS A 72 0.21 3.18 10.60
N VAL A 73 -0.65 2.54 11.39
CA VAL A 73 -0.44 1.16 11.83
C VAL A 73 -1.50 0.31 11.14
N ALA A 74 -1.07 -0.73 10.45
CA ALA A 74 -1.97 -1.69 9.82
C ALA A 74 -1.75 -3.06 10.45
N GLU A 75 -2.82 -3.69 10.87
CA GLU A 75 -2.80 -5.00 11.53
C GLU A 75 -3.74 -5.95 10.80
N MET A 76 -3.31 -7.19 10.70
CA MET A 76 -4.11 -8.25 10.11
C MET A 76 -4.27 -9.36 11.14
N SER A 77 -5.52 -9.61 11.58
CA SER A 77 -5.81 -10.59 12.63
C SER A 77 -5.54 -12.04 12.20
N GLU A 78 -5.65 -12.31 10.91
CA GLU A 78 -5.47 -13.64 10.34
C GLU A 78 -4.14 -14.29 10.73
N ASN A 79 -3.06 -13.53 10.73
CA ASN A 79 -1.71 -14.01 11.05
C ASN A 79 -1.00 -13.15 12.09
N GLN A 80 -1.74 -12.24 12.73
CA GLN A 80 -1.21 -11.31 13.73
C GLN A 80 -0.08 -10.41 13.21
N SER A 81 -0.01 -10.22 11.90
CA SER A 81 0.96 -9.32 11.29
C SER A 81 0.62 -7.86 11.58
N ARG A 82 1.64 -7.06 11.75
CA ARG A 82 1.50 -5.64 12.04
C ARG A 82 2.64 -4.87 11.38
N VAL A 83 2.31 -3.78 10.71
CA VAL A 83 3.31 -2.88 10.13
C VAL A 83 2.99 -1.43 10.49
N GLU A 84 4.01 -0.62 10.51
CA GLU A 84 3.88 0.82 10.66
C GLU A 84 4.49 1.49 9.44
N SER A 85 3.86 2.54 8.98
CA SER A 85 4.38 3.36 7.89
C SER A 85 3.92 4.79 8.04
N PHE A 86 4.42 5.66 7.19
CA PHE A 86 4.15 7.09 7.25
C PHE A 86 3.60 7.57 5.94
N GLY A 87 2.73 8.57 6.02
CA GLY A 87 2.29 9.31 4.86
C GLY A 87 2.56 10.79 5.09
N GLU A 88 3.08 11.44 4.07
CA GLU A 88 3.42 12.85 4.11
C GLU A 88 2.71 13.60 3.01
N CYS A 89 2.17 14.77 3.36
CA CYS A 89 1.67 15.73 2.41
C CYS A 89 2.31 17.08 2.70
N SER A 90 3.03 17.61 1.73
CA SER A 90 3.65 18.94 1.83
C SER A 90 3.47 19.70 0.53
N SER A 91 3.76 20.98 0.54
CA SER A 91 3.74 21.80 -0.67
C SER A 91 4.75 21.33 -1.71
N GLU A 92 5.77 20.59 -1.30
CA GLU A 92 6.82 20.07 -2.18
C GLU A 92 6.43 18.77 -2.87
N ASN A 93 5.50 17.98 -2.29
CA ASN A 93 5.14 16.67 -2.83
C ASN A 93 3.68 16.55 -3.24
N THR A 94 2.93 17.64 -3.22
CA THR A 94 1.51 17.63 -3.54
C THR A 94 1.12 18.93 -4.26
N MET A 95 0.42 18.77 -5.37
CA MET A 95 -0.01 19.89 -6.20
C MET A 95 -1.52 19.86 -6.41
N GLY A 96 -2.07 20.99 -6.83
CA GLY A 96 -3.46 21.11 -7.23
C GLY A 96 -4.43 20.94 -6.07
N LEU A 97 -5.57 20.33 -6.36
CA LEU A 97 -6.67 20.18 -5.40
C LEU A 97 -6.29 19.33 -4.20
N ALA A 98 -5.47 18.32 -4.40
CA ALA A 98 -5.01 17.44 -3.32
C ALA A 98 -4.26 18.21 -2.23
N GLY A 99 -3.51 19.24 -2.58
CA GLY A 99 -2.79 20.09 -1.63
C GLY A 99 -3.68 20.92 -0.72
N LYS A 100 -4.97 21.05 -1.06
CA LYS A 100 -5.95 21.76 -0.22
C LYS A 100 -6.47 20.90 0.92
N PHE A 101 -6.23 19.61 0.88
CA PHE A 101 -6.70 18.65 1.89
C PHE A 101 -5.51 17.81 2.39
N PRO A 102 -4.55 18.45 3.07
CA PRO A 102 -3.29 17.78 3.39
C PRO A 102 -3.44 16.60 4.35
N VAL A 103 -4.35 16.68 5.31
CA VAL A 103 -4.57 15.58 6.25
C VAL A 103 -5.15 14.35 5.52
N ALA A 104 -6.16 14.58 4.68
CA ALA A 104 -6.77 13.49 3.91
C ALA A 104 -5.76 12.84 2.97
N MET A 105 -4.90 13.62 2.34
CA MET A 105 -3.88 13.09 1.43
C MET A 105 -2.80 12.33 2.20
N ALA A 106 -2.33 12.85 3.33
CA ALA A 106 -1.35 12.16 4.17
C ALA A 106 -1.91 10.83 4.68
N GLU A 107 -3.18 10.81 5.08
CA GLU A 107 -3.88 9.60 5.52
C GLU A 107 -3.92 8.55 4.41
N LYS A 108 -4.31 8.94 3.21
CA LYS A 108 -4.39 8.01 2.07
C LYS A 108 -3.02 7.43 1.71
N ARG A 109 -1.99 8.26 1.73
CA ARG A 109 -0.62 7.82 1.46
C ARG A 109 -0.11 6.86 2.51
N ALA A 110 -0.35 7.16 3.79
CA ALA A 110 0.06 6.32 4.90
C ALA A 110 -0.66 4.96 4.85
N LYS A 111 -1.96 4.98 4.64
CA LYS A 111 -2.80 3.77 4.53
C LYS A 111 -2.33 2.88 3.39
N SER A 112 -2.18 3.44 2.22
CA SER A 112 -1.76 2.72 1.02
C SER A 112 -0.44 2.01 1.24
N ARG A 113 0.56 2.72 1.74
CA ARG A 113 1.88 2.17 1.99
C ARG A 113 1.84 1.06 3.05
N ALA A 114 1.18 1.29 4.17
CA ALA A 114 1.10 0.30 5.25
C ALA A 114 0.40 -0.98 4.79
N VAL A 115 -0.72 -0.86 4.09
CA VAL A 115 -1.48 -2.00 3.57
C VAL A 115 -0.65 -2.81 2.58
N LEU A 116 0.04 -2.16 1.67
CA LEU A 116 0.87 -2.87 0.69
C LEU A 116 2.11 -3.52 1.31
N MET A 117 2.68 -2.91 2.34
CA MET A 117 3.77 -3.53 3.11
C MET A 117 3.27 -4.78 3.85
N LEU A 118 2.11 -4.68 4.48
CA LEU A 118 1.53 -5.76 5.27
C LEU A 118 1.20 -6.99 4.42
N THR A 119 0.75 -6.78 3.20
CA THR A 119 0.28 -7.84 2.31
C THR A 119 1.35 -8.38 1.36
N GLY A 120 2.55 -7.82 1.38
CA GLY A 120 3.66 -8.30 0.55
C GLY A 120 3.76 -7.69 -0.83
N PHE A 121 2.83 -6.83 -1.22
CA PHE A 121 2.89 -6.17 -2.52
C PHE A 121 4.08 -5.22 -2.65
N TYR A 122 4.41 -4.53 -1.57
CA TYR A 122 5.47 -3.54 -1.58
C TYR A 122 6.83 -4.17 -1.93
N GLU A 123 7.08 -5.40 -1.44
CA GLU A 123 8.30 -6.16 -1.74
C GLU A 123 8.40 -6.53 -3.23
N GLN A 124 7.26 -6.58 -3.92
CA GLN A 124 7.20 -6.88 -5.34
C GLN A 124 7.28 -5.62 -6.21
N GLY A 125 7.51 -4.45 -5.59
CA GLY A 125 7.59 -3.20 -6.32
C GLY A 125 6.26 -2.64 -6.76
N VAL A 126 5.18 -3.00 -6.07
CA VAL A 126 3.83 -2.50 -6.34
C VAL A 126 3.52 -1.35 -5.40
N TYR A 127 2.99 -0.28 -5.93
CA TYR A 127 2.67 0.93 -5.18
C TYR A 127 1.18 1.25 -5.27
N GLY A 128 0.70 2.04 -4.32
CA GLY A 128 -0.67 2.53 -4.34
C GLY A 128 -0.80 3.82 -5.13
N GLN A 129 -1.95 4.04 -5.71
CA GLN A 129 -2.26 5.24 -6.48
C GLN A 129 -1.98 6.52 -5.70
N ASP A 130 -2.32 6.55 -4.42
CA ASP A 130 -2.15 7.74 -3.57
C ASP A 130 -0.70 8.01 -3.17
N GLU A 131 0.21 7.04 -3.33
CA GLU A 131 1.63 7.22 -3.06
C GLU A 131 2.37 7.89 -4.22
N MET A 132 1.79 7.87 -5.38
CA MET A 132 2.44 8.42 -6.57
C MET A 132 2.29 9.93 -6.59
N ALA A 133 3.38 10.63 -6.91
CA ALA A 133 3.36 12.07 -7.09
C ALA A 133 2.50 12.44 -8.30
N ASP A 134 1.78 13.54 -8.19
CA ASP A 134 0.95 14.07 -9.27
C ASP A 134 1.78 14.50 -10.50
#